data_67a8d04702dda200f15e75de8a554889
#
_entry.id   67a8d04702dda200f15e75de8a554889
#
_cell.length_a   1.000
_cell.length_b   1.000
_cell.length_c   1.000
_cell.angle_alpha   90.00
_cell.angle_beta   90.00
_cell.angle_gamma   90.00
#
_symmetry.space_group_name_H-M   'P 1'
#
loop_
_entity.id
_entity.type
_entity.pdbx_description
1 polymer ?
#
loop_
_entity_poly.entity_id
_entity_poly.type
_entity_poly.pdbx_seq_one_letter_code
_entity_poly.pdbx_strand_id
1 'polypeptide(L)'
;MNDLTRRTAIAGLAAAAIASPALAAGPPRRIVSLNACLDTVLVRVADRGQIAALSHYARDPHGSTIVDIARTLPFTYETAEEVVSLRPDLVISSAHSSLATRNALKRLGVRQERFSVPDTLAESYAQIREVAALAGHPERGEVLIARIETALRAARPRAGQPRLTAAIFEPHGLTAGGGTLVGEMMDRCGFENVASRYGLKKWGNIPLERLIVDPPQVLLAGETSPGAPTWAERIVEHPALRRVSNRMHRAVFPTRLLYCGGPVLIHTVAALAKAREDALRKFA
;
A
#
# COMPACT_ATOMS: atom_id res chain seq x y z
N MET A 1 60.83 -63.96 -27.77
CA MET A 1 59.74 -63.57 -28.68
C MET A 1 58.90 -62.63 -27.95
N ASN A 2 59.00 -61.34 -28.28
CA ASN A 2 58.57 -60.19 -27.46
C ASN A 2 57.23 -59.65 -27.90
N ASP A 3 56.32 -59.52 -27.02
CA ASP A 3 55.10 -58.75 -27.26
C ASP A 3 55.14 -57.46 -26.40
N LEU A 4 55.30 -56.35 -27.15
CA LEU A 4 55.28 -55.03 -26.64
C LEU A 4 53.83 -54.49 -26.60
N THR A 5 53.22 -54.44 -25.44
CA THR A 5 51.92 -53.81 -25.25
C THR A 5 52.06 -52.28 -25.19
N ARG A 6 51.54 -51.61 -26.22
CA ARG A 6 51.37 -50.17 -26.26
C ARG A 6 50.21 -49.74 -25.33
N ARG A 7 50.53 -49.07 -24.25
CA ARG A 7 49.57 -48.37 -23.45
C ARG A 7 49.35 -46.98 -24.02
N THR A 8 48.23 -46.78 -24.66
CA THR A 8 47.76 -45.46 -25.08
C THR A 8 47.22 -44.71 -23.87
N ALA A 9 47.91 -43.63 -23.46
CA ALA A 9 47.46 -42.68 -22.48
C ALA A 9 46.40 -41.75 -23.11
N ILE A 10 45.14 -41.85 -22.66
CA ILE A 10 44.08 -40.90 -23.01
C ILE A 10 44.19 -39.74 -22.01
N ALA A 11 44.73 -38.62 -22.52
CA ALA A 11 44.68 -37.35 -21.77
C ALA A 11 43.26 -36.80 -21.81
N GLY A 12 42.56 -36.87 -20.68
CA GLY A 12 41.28 -36.25 -20.52
C GLY A 12 41.43 -34.72 -20.37
N LEU A 13 41.01 -33.96 -21.38
CA LEU A 13 40.80 -32.52 -21.25
C LEU A 13 39.57 -32.29 -20.35
N ALA A 14 39.81 -31.90 -19.13
CA ALA A 14 38.79 -31.34 -18.26
C ALA A 14 38.44 -29.93 -18.77
N ALA A 15 37.32 -29.81 -19.49
CA ALA A 15 36.72 -28.51 -19.82
C ALA A 15 36.23 -27.84 -18.54
N ALA A 16 37.03 -26.93 -18.02
CA ALA A 16 36.56 -26.02 -16.94
C ALA A 16 35.46 -25.12 -17.51
N ALA A 17 34.22 -25.43 -17.17
CA ALA A 17 33.11 -24.54 -17.42
C ALA A 17 33.35 -23.24 -16.66
N ILE A 18 33.81 -22.21 -17.35
CA ILE A 18 33.88 -20.85 -16.84
C ILE A 18 32.42 -20.41 -16.69
N ALA A 19 31.87 -20.54 -15.46
CA ALA A 19 30.64 -19.89 -15.09
C ALA A 19 30.91 -18.38 -15.20
N SER A 20 30.50 -17.75 -16.30
CA SER A 20 30.50 -16.31 -16.42
C SER A 20 29.66 -15.77 -15.24
N PRO A 21 30.20 -14.91 -14.38
CA PRO A 21 29.38 -14.23 -13.41
C PRO A 21 28.32 -13.49 -14.22
N ALA A 22 27.06 -13.81 -13.99
CA ALA A 22 25.95 -12.99 -14.50
C ALA A 22 26.25 -11.57 -14.01
N LEU A 23 26.70 -10.71 -14.93
CA LEU A 23 26.84 -9.29 -14.64
C LEU A 23 25.52 -8.87 -14.04
N ALA A 24 25.53 -8.50 -12.77
CA ALA A 24 24.35 -7.95 -12.11
C ALA A 24 23.89 -6.79 -12.98
N ALA A 25 22.77 -6.95 -13.67
CA ALA A 25 22.21 -5.89 -14.48
C ALA A 25 22.09 -4.68 -13.56
N GLY A 26 22.66 -3.54 -13.98
CA GLY A 26 22.58 -2.31 -13.21
C GLY A 26 21.12 -1.96 -12.87
N PRO A 27 20.87 -0.94 -12.07
CA PRO A 27 19.51 -0.56 -11.69
C PRO A 27 18.65 -0.33 -12.94
N PRO A 28 17.35 -0.67 -12.90
CA PRO A 28 16.46 -0.53 -14.03
C PRO A 28 16.37 0.93 -14.46
N ARG A 29 16.32 1.15 -15.77
CA ARG A 29 16.23 2.48 -16.37
C ARG A 29 14.80 2.84 -16.78
N ARG A 30 13.91 1.85 -16.87
CA ARG A 30 12.53 2.03 -17.35
C ARG A 30 11.58 1.16 -16.54
N ILE A 31 11.12 1.70 -15.43
CA ILE A 31 10.20 1.03 -14.51
C ILE A 31 8.77 1.42 -14.86
N VAL A 32 7.90 0.43 -15.02
CA VAL A 32 6.45 0.61 -15.11
C VAL A 32 5.82 0.05 -13.85
N SER A 33 4.97 0.84 -13.20
CA SER A 33 4.19 0.42 -12.04
C SER A 33 2.73 0.18 -12.43
N LEU A 34 2.19 -0.97 -12.02
CA LEU A 34 0.81 -1.41 -12.24
C LEU A 34 0.02 -1.45 -10.92
N ASN A 35 0.31 -0.56 -9.99
CA ASN A 35 -0.41 -0.52 -8.72
C ASN A 35 -0.27 0.83 -8.02
N ALA A 36 -1.41 1.44 -7.66
CA ALA A 36 -1.46 2.76 -7.02
C ALA A 36 -0.63 2.87 -5.74
N CYS A 37 -0.57 1.82 -4.91
CA CYS A 37 0.21 1.85 -3.67
C CYS A 37 1.72 1.83 -3.95
N LEU A 38 2.16 1.02 -4.94
CA LEU A 38 3.56 0.98 -5.38
C LEU A 38 3.97 2.28 -6.05
N ASP A 39 3.06 2.94 -6.78
CA ASP A 39 3.30 4.26 -7.37
C ASP A 39 3.74 5.27 -6.32
N THR A 40 3.09 5.27 -5.14
CA THR A 40 3.42 6.20 -4.05
C THR A 40 4.82 6.00 -3.50
N VAL A 41 5.30 4.76 -3.45
CA VAL A 41 6.67 4.42 -3.05
C VAL A 41 7.64 4.75 -4.16
N LEU A 42 7.36 4.31 -5.39
CA LEU A 42 8.25 4.46 -6.54
C LEU A 42 8.65 5.93 -6.80
N VAL A 43 7.68 6.86 -6.77
CA VAL A 43 7.94 8.30 -6.97
C VAL A 43 8.80 8.94 -5.86
N ARG A 44 9.03 8.24 -4.75
CA ARG A 44 9.85 8.71 -3.62
C ARG A 44 11.25 8.12 -3.62
N VAL A 45 11.42 6.94 -4.23
CA VAL A 45 12.70 6.21 -4.17
C VAL A 45 13.42 6.13 -5.51
N ALA A 46 12.72 6.12 -6.65
CA ALA A 46 13.32 6.08 -7.97
C ALA A 46 13.71 7.49 -8.47
N ASP A 47 14.65 7.53 -9.43
CA ASP A 47 14.87 8.74 -10.20
C ASP A 47 13.70 8.96 -11.16
N ARG A 48 13.35 10.24 -11.40
CA ARG A 48 12.26 10.58 -12.31
C ARG A 48 12.44 9.94 -13.70
N GLY A 49 13.67 9.90 -14.20
CA GLY A 49 14.02 9.32 -15.49
C GLY A 49 13.86 7.80 -15.57
N GLN A 50 13.86 7.12 -14.42
CA GLN A 50 13.61 5.68 -14.34
C GLN A 50 12.12 5.33 -14.46
N ILE A 51 11.20 6.27 -14.19
CA ILE A 51 9.75 6.00 -14.18
C ILE A 51 9.22 6.13 -15.59
N ALA A 52 9.03 4.98 -16.27
CA ALA A 52 8.46 4.93 -17.61
C ALA A 52 6.95 5.17 -17.60
N ALA A 53 6.22 4.66 -16.62
CA ALA A 53 4.82 4.99 -16.37
C ALA A 53 4.39 4.58 -14.95
N LEU A 54 3.39 5.29 -14.43
CA LEU A 54 2.61 4.91 -13.25
C LEU A 54 1.27 4.29 -13.67
N SER A 55 0.57 3.67 -12.74
CA SER A 55 -0.81 3.26 -12.97
C SER A 55 -1.72 4.49 -13.17
N HIS A 56 -2.80 4.35 -13.93
CA HIS A 56 -3.77 5.44 -14.10
C HIS A 56 -4.42 5.85 -12.77
N TYR A 57 -4.50 4.94 -11.80
CA TYR A 57 -5.01 5.21 -10.45
C TYR A 57 -4.20 6.28 -9.69
N ALA A 58 -2.90 6.45 -10.01
CA ALA A 58 -2.09 7.49 -9.39
C ALA A 58 -2.61 8.90 -9.62
N ARG A 59 -3.43 9.10 -10.68
CA ARG A 59 -4.05 10.38 -11.07
C ARG A 59 -5.46 10.60 -10.51
N ASP A 60 -6.04 9.59 -9.85
CA ASP A 60 -7.37 9.70 -9.25
C ASP A 60 -7.30 10.50 -7.93
N PRO A 61 -7.96 11.67 -7.83
CA PRO A 61 -7.92 12.48 -6.62
C PRO A 61 -8.61 11.83 -5.41
N HIS A 62 -9.53 10.88 -5.64
CA HIS A 62 -10.20 10.16 -4.56
C HIS A 62 -9.40 8.95 -4.06
N GLY A 63 -8.56 8.37 -4.92
CA GLY A 63 -7.79 7.15 -4.64
C GLY A 63 -6.29 7.37 -4.40
N SER A 64 -5.74 8.55 -4.71
CA SER A 64 -4.30 8.79 -4.70
C SER A 64 -3.89 9.98 -3.84
N THR A 65 -2.74 9.83 -3.16
CA THR A 65 -2.07 10.92 -2.41
C THR A 65 -0.96 11.62 -3.19
N ILE A 66 -0.75 11.23 -4.46
CA ILE A 66 0.35 11.74 -5.31
C ILE A 66 -0.13 12.34 -6.64
N VAL A 67 -1.38 12.75 -6.72
CA VAL A 67 -2.03 13.24 -7.98
C VAL A 67 -1.18 14.28 -8.70
N ASP A 68 -0.66 15.28 -7.98
CA ASP A 68 0.12 16.37 -8.58
C ASP A 68 1.43 15.87 -9.18
N ILE A 69 2.11 14.92 -8.51
CA ILE A 69 3.31 14.26 -9.04
C ILE A 69 2.94 13.41 -10.25
N ALA A 70 1.88 12.60 -10.13
CA ALA A 70 1.46 11.66 -11.16
C ALA A 70 1.04 12.37 -12.48
N ARG A 71 0.48 13.59 -12.40
CA ARG A 71 0.15 14.40 -13.57
C ARG A 71 1.36 14.81 -14.40
N THR A 72 2.54 14.85 -13.81
CA THR A 72 3.80 15.20 -14.47
C THR A 72 4.56 14.00 -15.03
N LEU A 73 4.05 12.78 -14.86
CA LEU A 73 4.66 11.53 -15.28
C LEU A 73 3.76 10.81 -16.30
N PRO A 74 4.32 9.96 -17.19
CA PRO A 74 3.52 9.07 -18.01
C PRO A 74 2.69 8.10 -17.15
N PHE A 75 1.58 7.61 -17.70
CA PHE A 75 0.73 6.61 -17.06
C PHE A 75 0.28 5.55 -18.06
N THR A 76 -0.24 4.43 -17.54
CA THR A 76 -0.80 3.32 -18.31
C THR A 76 -2.14 2.87 -17.72
N TYR A 77 -3.06 2.41 -18.58
CA TYR A 77 -4.27 1.69 -18.17
C TYR A 77 -4.01 0.19 -17.90
N GLU A 78 -2.74 -0.19 -17.84
CA GLU A 78 -2.27 -1.52 -17.43
C GLU A 78 -2.59 -2.62 -18.46
N THR A 79 -2.86 -2.30 -19.72
CA THR A 79 -2.94 -3.31 -20.77
C THR A 79 -1.53 -3.80 -21.12
N ALA A 80 -1.42 -5.06 -21.57
CA ALA A 80 -0.11 -5.62 -21.92
C ALA A 80 0.54 -4.88 -23.10
N GLU A 81 -0.27 -4.44 -24.06
CA GLU A 81 0.15 -3.70 -25.25
C GLU A 81 0.75 -2.34 -24.86
N GLU A 82 0.07 -1.58 -24.01
CA GLU A 82 0.57 -0.30 -23.52
C GLU A 82 1.89 -0.48 -22.77
N VAL A 83 1.94 -1.45 -21.84
CA VAL A 83 3.15 -1.72 -21.04
C VAL A 83 4.33 -2.09 -21.92
N VAL A 84 4.14 -2.98 -22.90
CA VAL A 84 5.22 -3.38 -23.84
C VAL A 84 5.67 -2.22 -24.71
N SER A 85 4.75 -1.37 -25.16
CA SER A 85 5.10 -0.18 -25.97
C SER A 85 6.02 0.79 -25.23
N LEU A 86 5.93 0.83 -23.88
CA LEU A 86 6.81 1.61 -23.01
C LEU A 86 8.22 1.02 -22.89
N ARG A 87 8.47 -0.19 -23.43
CA ARG A 87 9.76 -0.90 -23.39
C ARG A 87 10.37 -0.91 -21.97
N PRO A 88 9.66 -1.42 -20.94
CA PRO A 88 10.18 -1.48 -19.59
C PRO A 88 11.30 -2.52 -19.47
N ASP A 89 12.27 -2.26 -18.63
CA ASP A 89 13.23 -3.24 -18.15
C ASP A 89 12.83 -3.84 -16.78
N LEU A 90 11.84 -3.21 -16.11
CA LEU A 90 11.19 -3.72 -14.91
C LEU A 90 9.72 -3.30 -14.86
N VAL A 91 8.83 -4.25 -14.57
CA VAL A 91 7.44 -3.99 -14.20
C VAL A 91 7.22 -4.37 -12.74
N ILE A 92 6.72 -3.44 -11.93
CA ILE A 92 6.30 -3.73 -10.56
C ILE A 92 4.77 -3.83 -10.51
N SER A 93 4.25 -4.85 -9.82
CA SER A 93 2.83 -5.17 -9.77
C SER A 93 2.42 -5.71 -8.39
N SER A 94 1.12 -5.81 -8.14
CA SER A 94 0.59 -6.44 -6.94
C SER A 94 -0.26 -7.67 -7.26
N ALA A 95 -0.72 -8.35 -6.21
CA ALA A 95 -1.67 -9.47 -6.36
C ALA A 95 -2.98 -9.02 -7.04
N HIS A 96 -3.34 -7.75 -6.94
CA HIS A 96 -4.57 -7.16 -7.51
C HIS A 96 -4.41 -6.67 -8.95
N SER A 97 -3.18 -6.60 -9.48
CA SER A 97 -2.96 -6.27 -10.89
C SER A 97 -3.49 -7.37 -11.80
N SER A 98 -3.98 -7.01 -13.00
CA SER A 98 -4.59 -7.93 -13.97
C SER A 98 -3.74 -9.20 -14.19
N LEU A 99 -4.33 -10.36 -13.94
CA LEU A 99 -3.68 -11.64 -14.20
C LEU A 99 -3.39 -11.84 -15.70
N ALA A 100 -4.30 -11.40 -16.56
CA ALA A 100 -4.14 -11.48 -18.02
C ALA A 100 -2.93 -10.67 -18.48
N THR A 101 -2.80 -9.43 -18.01
CA THR A 101 -1.66 -8.55 -18.31
C THR A 101 -0.36 -9.17 -17.82
N ARG A 102 -0.29 -9.62 -16.56
CA ARG A 102 0.92 -10.25 -16.01
C ARG A 102 1.34 -11.50 -16.78
N ASN A 103 0.39 -12.36 -17.17
CA ASN A 103 0.67 -13.56 -17.96
C ASN A 103 1.16 -13.21 -19.38
N ALA A 104 0.59 -12.17 -20.00
CA ALA A 104 1.04 -11.70 -21.32
C ALA A 104 2.48 -11.17 -21.24
N LEU A 105 2.79 -10.31 -20.27
CA LEU A 105 4.14 -9.78 -20.04
C LEU A 105 5.16 -10.89 -19.75
N LYS A 106 4.76 -11.92 -18.98
CA LYS A 106 5.62 -13.10 -18.73
C LYS A 106 5.94 -13.85 -20.02
N ARG A 107 4.95 -14.09 -20.92
CA ARG A 107 5.18 -14.73 -22.21
C ARG A 107 6.11 -13.93 -23.12
N LEU A 108 6.09 -12.59 -22.97
CA LEU A 108 6.96 -11.68 -23.73
C LEU A 108 8.34 -11.48 -23.09
N GLY A 109 8.66 -12.20 -22.01
CA GLY A 109 9.97 -12.15 -21.36
C GLY A 109 10.23 -10.85 -20.57
N VAL A 110 9.20 -10.06 -20.28
CA VAL A 110 9.34 -8.83 -19.50
C VAL A 110 9.59 -9.18 -18.03
N ARG A 111 10.67 -8.62 -17.45
CA ARG A 111 10.97 -8.78 -16.02
C ARG A 111 9.87 -8.17 -15.17
N GLN A 112 9.34 -8.95 -14.23
CA GLN A 112 8.26 -8.53 -13.34
C GLN A 112 8.61 -8.85 -11.89
N GLU A 113 8.35 -7.89 -11.00
CA GLU A 113 8.37 -8.10 -9.55
C GLU A 113 6.96 -7.89 -8.99
N ARG A 114 6.54 -8.83 -8.15
CA ARG A 114 5.18 -8.82 -7.59
C ARG A 114 5.21 -8.66 -6.08
N PHE A 115 4.55 -7.64 -5.59
CA PHE A 115 4.46 -7.29 -4.19
C PHE A 115 3.15 -7.75 -3.55
N SER A 116 3.21 -8.16 -2.31
CA SER A 116 2.02 -8.39 -1.48
C SER A 116 1.45 -7.05 -0.97
N VAL A 117 0.19 -7.06 -0.58
CA VAL A 117 -0.38 -5.94 0.18
C VAL A 117 0.07 -6.08 1.63
N PRO A 118 0.72 -5.06 2.21
CA PRO A 118 1.18 -5.14 3.60
C PRO A 118 0.00 -5.08 4.57
N ASP A 119 -0.09 -6.04 5.49
CA ASP A 119 -1.05 -6.04 6.59
C ASP A 119 -0.47 -5.38 7.86
N THR A 120 0.86 -5.20 7.91
CA THR A 120 1.57 -4.64 9.06
C THR A 120 2.55 -3.53 8.66
N LEU A 121 2.93 -2.70 9.63
CA LEU A 121 3.95 -1.67 9.44
C LEU A 121 5.31 -2.27 9.06
N ALA A 122 5.67 -3.41 9.64
CA ALA A 122 6.91 -4.12 9.32
C ALA A 122 6.93 -4.58 7.86
N GLU A 123 5.83 -5.15 7.37
CA GLU A 123 5.70 -5.55 5.96
C GLU A 123 5.73 -4.34 5.03
N SER A 124 5.11 -3.22 5.43
CA SER A 124 5.18 -1.97 4.67
C SER A 124 6.61 -1.44 4.56
N TYR A 125 7.40 -1.53 5.62
CA TYR A 125 8.81 -1.14 5.59
C TYR A 125 9.67 -2.09 4.74
N ALA A 126 9.40 -3.40 4.82
CA ALA A 126 10.06 -4.37 3.94
C ALA A 126 9.79 -4.07 2.46
N GLN A 127 8.54 -3.76 2.12
CA GLN A 127 8.15 -3.39 0.75
C GLN A 127 8.86 -2.11 0.28
N ILE A 128 8.97 -1.06 1.13
CA ILE A 128 9.71 0.16 0.80
C ILE A 128 11.17 -0.16 0.49
N ARG A 129 11.83 -0.97 1.34
CA ARG A 129 13.23 -1.37 1.15
C ARG A 129 13.44 -2.13 -0.15
N GLU A 130 12.54 -3.06 -0.44
CA GLU A 130 12.60 -3.86 -1.66
C GLU A 130 12.43 -3.01 -2.91
N VAL A 131 11.43 -2.13 -2.96
CA VAL A 131 11.22 -1.20 -4.09
C VAL A 131 12.41 -0.25 -4.26
N ALA A 132 12.96 0.27 -3.16
CA ALA A 132 14.12 1.16 -3.19
C ALA A 132 15.38 0.45 -3.67
N ALA A 133 15.63 -0.77 -3.23
CA ALA A 133 16.75 -1.61 -3.67
C ALA A 133 16.62 -1.97 -5.16
N LEU A 134 15.42 -2.34 -5.62
CA LEU A 134 15.14 -2.61 -7.03
C LEU A 134 15.40 -1.38 -7.92
N ALA A 135 15.04 -0.19 -7.44
CA ALA A 135 15.30 1.07 -8.14
C ALA A 135 16.79 1.49 -8.09
N GLY A 136 17.62 0.83 -7.28
CA GLY A 136 19.03 1.15 -7.10
C GLY A 136 19.33 2.24 -6.07
N HIS A 137 18.35 2.58 -5.21
CA HIS A 137 18.44 3.68 -4.23
C HIS A 137 18.02 3.24 -2.82
N PRO A 138 18.64 2.20 -2.22
CA PRO A 138 18.23 1.65 -0.92
C PRO A 138 18.20 2.71 0.19
N GLU A 139 19.11 3.68 0.16
CA GLU A 139 19.19 4.79 1.12
C GLU A 139 17.94 5.67 1.12
N ARG A 140 17.29 5.86 -0.04
CA ARG A 140 16.03 6.63 -0.14
C ARG A 140 14.87 5.90 0.54
N GLY A 141 14.91 4.56 0.54
CA GLY A 141 13.97 3.73 1.29
C GLY A 141 14.07 4.00 2.80
N GLU A 142 15.27 4.02 3.35
CA GLU A 142 15.49 4.31 4.79
C GLU A 142 15.09 5.75 5.15
N VAL A 143 15.39 6.72 4.29
CA VAL A 143 14.93 8.12 4.48
C VAL A 143 13.40 8.19 4.50
N LEU A 144 12.72 7.45 3.62
CA LEU A 144 11.26 7.41 3.61
C LEU A 144 10.69 6.76 4.87
N ILE A 145 11.27 5.66 5.32
CA ILE A 145 10.90 4.99 6.57
C ILE A 145 11.08 5.94 7.77
N ALA A 146 12.20 6.66 7.85
CA ALA A 146 12.43 7.61 8.92
C ALA A 146 11.39 8.74 8.98
N ARG A 147 10.88 9.19 7.81
CA ARG A 147 9.77 10.16 7.74
C ARG A 147 8.46 9.57 8.26
N ILE A 148 8.14 8.32 7.91
CA ILE A 148 6.96 7.62 8.41
C ILE A 148 7.05 7.46 9.94
N GLU A 149 8.19 7.03 10.45
CA GLU A 149 8.43 6.91 11.89
C GLU A 149 8.27 8.24 12.63
N THR A 150 8.72 9.33 12.02
CA THR A 150 8.54 10.67 12.59
C THR A 150 7.07 11.06 12.67
N ALA A 151 6.28 10.80 11.62
CA ALA A 151 4.84 11.04 11.60
C ALA A 151 4.10 10.16 12.63
N LEU A 152 4.49 8.88 12.76
CA LEU A 152 3.95 7.97 13.77
C LEU A 152 4.22 8.46 15.19
N ARG A 153 5.44 8.93 15.47
CA ARG A 153 5.77 9.50 16.78
C ARG A 153 4.94 10.74 17.10
N ALA A 154 4.77 11.64 16.12
CA ALA A 154 3.97 12.85 16.27
C ALA A 154 2.47 12.56 16.51
N ALA A 155 1.95 11.46 15.94
CA ALA A 155 0.54 11.08 16.06
C ALA A 155 0.22 10.31 17.35
N ARG A 156 1.21 9.93 18.16
CA ARG A 156 0.98 9.19 19.42
C ARG A 156 0.16 10.00 20.40
N PRO A 157 -0.73 9.34 21.18
CA PRO A 157 -1.40 9.98 22.32
C PRO A 157 -0.37 10.56 23.30
N ARG A 158 -0.68 11.70 23.89
CA ARG A 158 0.09 12.20 25.05
C ARG A 158 -0.12 11.27 26.24
N ALA A 159 0.86 11.22 27.14
CA ALA A 159 0.74 10.44 28.36
C ALA A 159 -0.53 10.84 29.14
N GLY A 160 -1.28 9.84 29.62
CA GLY A 160 -2.53 10.05 30.36
C GLY A 160 -3.78 10.34 29.51
N GLN A 161 -3.66 10.49 28.19
CA GLN A 161 -4.83 10.63 27.34
C GLN A 161 -5.57 9.29 27.21
N PRO A 162 -6.92 9.28 27.30
CA PRO A 162 -7.70 8.06 27.13
C PRO A 162 -7.63 7.55 25.69
N ARG A 163 -7.75 6.23 25.56
CA ARG A 163 -8.02 5.61 24.25
C ARG A 163 -9.51 5.83 23.94
N LEU A 164 -9.79 6.14 22.67
CA LEU A 164 -11.15 6.28 22.19
C LEU A 164 -11.54 5.07 21.35
N THR A 165 -12.77 4.59 21.51
CA THR A 165 -13.30 3.55 20.63
C THR A 165 -13.57 4.14 19.25
N ALA A 166 -13.16 3.43 18.17
CA ALA A 166 -13.37 3.90 16.82
C ALA A 166 -13.69 2.77 15.85
N ALA A 167 -14.42 3.10 14.79
CA ALA A 167 -14.61 2.25 13.63
C ALA A 167 -14.34 3.03 12.35
N ILE A 168 -13.73 2.39 11.36
CA ILE A 168 -13.75 2.84 9.97
C ILE A 168 -15.08 2.36 9.38
N PHE A 169 -15.74 3.21 8.61
CA PHE A 169 -17.01 2.87 7.97
C PHE A 169 -17.03 3.41 6.55
N GLU A 170 -16.75 2.52 5.62
CA GLU A 170 -16.73 2.77 4.18
C GLU A 170 -18.05 2.31 3.53
N PRO A 171 -18.25 2.54 2.22
CA PRO A 171 -19.43 2.06 1.50
C PRO A 171 -19.78 0.61 1.83
N HIS A 172 -21.11 0.35 1.93
CA HIS A 172 -21.65 -0.96 2.30
C HIS A 172 -21.25 -1.50 3.67
N GLY A 173 -20.79 -0.64 4.58
CA GLY A 173 -20.36 -1.03 5.91
C GLY A 173 -18.99 -1.67 5.96
N LEU A 174 -18.20 -1.58 4.88
CA LEU A 174 -16.84 -2.12 4.86
C LEU A 174 -16.01 -1.44 5.95
N THR A 175 -15.32 -2.25 6.72
CA THR A 175 -14.48 -1.82 7.84
C THR A 175 -13.20 -2.64 7.91
N ALA A 176 -12.19 -2.07 8.56
CA ALA A 176 -10.91 -2.68 8.80
C ALA A 176 -10.81 -3.21 10.23
N GLY A 177 -10.54 -4.50 10.39
CA GLY A 177 -10.24 -5.11 11.69
C GLY A 177 -8.81 -4.86 12.16
N GLY A 178 -8.48 -5.32 13.37
CA GLY A 178 -7.17 -5.12 13.98
C GLY A 178 -5.99 -5.79 13.26
N GLY A 179 -6.24 -6.82 12.45
CA GLY A 179 -5.22 -7.49 11.63
C GLY A 179 -4.96 -6.84 10.27
N THR A 180 -5.26 -5.55 10.12
CA THR A 180 -4.97 -4.75 8.92
C THR A 180 -3.98 -3.64 9.25
N LEU A 181 -3.23 -3.17 8.26
CA LEU A 181 -2.27 -2.08 8.43
C LEU A 181 -2.93 -0.81 9.00
N VAL A 182 -4.11 -0.44 8.50
CA VAL A 182 -4.83 0.73 9.04
C VAL A 182 -5.36 0.48 10.46
N GLY A 183 -5.72 -0.77 10.80
CA GLY A 183 -6.07 -1.16 12.17
C GLY A 183 -4.88 -1.00 13.12
N GLU A 184 -3.66 -1.35 12.69
CA GLU A 184 -2.43 -1.08 13.43
C GLU A 184 -2.19 0.43 13.60
N MET A 185 -2.46 1.25 12.56
CA MET A 185 -2.34 2.71 12.66
C MET A 185 -3.36 3.29 13.64
N MET A 186 -4.59 2.80 13.66
CA MET A 186 -5.60 3.20 14.66
C MET A 186 -5.09 2.92 16.08
N ASP A 187 -4.57 1.72 16.34
CA ASP A 187 -4.01 1.37 17.65
C ASP A 187 -2.88 2.31 18.09
N ARG A 188 -1.92 2.57 17.21
CA ARG A 188 -0.78 3.47 17.45
C ARG A 188 -1.19 4.92 17.67
N CYS A 189 -2.30 5.35 17.06
CA CYS A 189 -2.89 6.69 17.26
C CYS A 189 -3.83 6.78 18.46
N GLY A 190 -3.94 5.73 19.30
CA GLY A 190 -4.71 5.74 20.54
C GLY A 190 -6.19 5.45 20.36
N PHE A 191 -6.55 4.71 19.32
CA PHE A 191 -7.89 4.18 19.17
C PHE A 191 -7.97 2.71 19.61
N GLU A 192 -9.12 2.31 20.12
CA GLU A 192 -9.55 0.93 20.21
C GLU A 192 -10.47 0.64 19.00
N ASN A 193 -10.00 -0.20 18.10
CA ASN A 193 -10.79 -0.58 16.93
C ASN A 193 -11.92 -1.54 17.34
N VAL A 194 -13.18 -1.06 17.29
CA VAL A 194 -14.35 -1.86 17.71
C VAL A 194 -14.72 -2.97 16.73
N ALA A 195 -14.16 -3.00 15.53
CA ALA A 195 -14.40 -4.08 14.56
C ALA A 195 -14.04 -5.46 15.12
N SER A 196 -13.05 -5.54 16.03
CA SER A 196 -12.69 -6.77 16.74
C SER A 196 -13.82 -7.30 17.64
N ARG A 197 -14.63 -6.41 18.24
CA ARG A 197 -15.79 -6.78 19.06
C ARG A 197 -16.88 -7.48 18.25
N TYR A 198 -16.89 -7.27 16.94
CA TYR A 198 -17.80 -7.91 15.99
C TYR A 198 -17.18 -9.13 15.30
N GLY A 199 -16.04 -9.63 15.82
CA GLY A 199 -15.35 -10.81 15.30
C GLY A 199 -14.52 -10.57 14.03
N LEU A 200 -14.34 -9.33 13.61
CA LEU A 200 -13.60 -8.99 12.41
C LEU A 200 -12.10 -8.91 12.70
N LYS A 201 -11.34 -9.86 12.18
CA LYS A 201 -9.87 -9.87 12.28
C LYS A 201 -9.21 -9.02 11.18
N LYS A 202 -9.72 -9.12 9.97
CA LYS A 202 -9.28 -8.36 8.78
C LYS A 202 -10.43 -7.51 8.24
N TRP A 203 -10.51 -7.39 6.92
CA TRP A 203 -11.60 -6.67 6.27
C TRP A 203 -12.92 -7.41 6.38
N GLY A 204 -13.99 -6.68 6.61
CA GLY A 204 -15.35 -7.21 6.67
C GLY A 204 -16.39 -6.10 6.74
N ASN A 205 -17.64 -6.45 6.97
CA ASN A 205 -18.74 -5.50 7.01
C ASN A 205 -19.36 -5.44 8.40
N ILE A 206 -19.62 -4.23 8.89
CA ILE A 206 -20.39 -3.98 10.11
C ILE A 206 -21.79 -3.54 9.69
N PRO A 207 -22.85 -4.24 10.14
CA PRO A 207 -24.21 -3.78 9.94
C PRO A 207 -24.46 -2.45 10.67
N LEU A 208 -25.25 -1.55 10.05
CA LEU A 208 -25.59 -0.25 10.62
C LEU A 208 -26.21 -0.38 12.02
N GLU A 209 -27.00 -1.41 12.24
CA GLU A 209 -27.68 -1.69 13.52
C GLU A 209 -26.70 -1.84 14.67
N ARG A 210 -25.51 -2.42 14.40
CA ARG A 210 -24.44 -2.54 15.41
C ARG A 210 -23.90 -1.19 15.83
N LEU A 211 -23.72 -0.27 14.88
CA LEU A 211 -23.27 1.11 15.18
C LEU A 211 -24.32 1.92 15.95
N ILE A 212 -25.60 1.55 15.85
CA ILE A 212 -26.69 2.20 16.60
C ILE A 212 -26.76 1.66 18.03
N VAL A 213 -26.63 0.34 18.19
CA VAL A 213 -26.76 -0.31 19.52
C VAL A 213 -25.50 -0.04 20.37
N ASP A 214 -24.32 -0.17 19.79
CA ASP A 214 -23.02 0.06 20.45
C ASP A 214 -22.16 1.05 19.64
N PRO A 215 -22.52 2.35 19.65
CA PRO A 215 -21.81 3.34 18.83
C PRO A 215 -20.36 3.54 19.31
N PRO A 216 -19.38 3.53 18.38
CA PRO A 216 -18.03 3.94 18.72
C PRO A 216 -17.99 5.44 19.05
N GLN A 217 -17.06 5.84 19.88
CA GLN A 217 -16.86 7.28 20.17
C GLN A 217 -16.44 8.04 18.88
N VAL A 218 -15.72 7.40 17.96
CA VAL A 218 -15.31 8.01 16.71
C VAL A 218 -15.69 7.11 15.53
N LEU A 219 -16.47 7.66 14.60
CA LEU A 219 -16.76 7.04 13.32
C LEU A 219 -15.91 7.71 12.23
N LEU A 220 -14.93 6.96 11.71
CA LEU A 220 -14.05 7.37 10.63
C LEU A 220 -14.74 7.01 9.30
N ALA A 221 -15.25 7.99 8.57
CA ALA A 221 -16.02 7.77 7.35
C ALA A 221 -15.45 8.59 6.19
N GLY A 222 -15.62 8.10 4.97
CA GLY A 222 -15.16 8.77 3.75
C GLY A 222 -15.69 10.19 3.58
N GLU A 223 -15.09 10.91 2.63
CA GLU A 223 -15.53 12.25 2.22
C GLU A 223 -16.90 12.16 1.54
N THR A 224 -17.75 13.15 1.78
CA THR A 224 -19.00 13.29 1.04
C THR A 224 -18.72 13.91 -0.33
N SER A 225 -19.20 13.27 -1.40
CA SER A 225 -19.04 13.80 -2.75
C SER A 225 -20.12 14.85 -3.04
N PRO A 226 -19.77 16.06 -3.48
CA PRO A 226 -20.76 17.06 -3.90
C PRO A 226 -21.57 16.55 -5.10
N GLY A 227 -22.89 16.56 -5.00
CA GLY A 227 -23.81 16.35 -6.12
C GLY A 227 -24.52 15.01 -6.22
N ALA A 228 -24.00 13.92 -5.65
CA ALA A 228 -24.71 12.64 -5.54
C ALA A 228 -24.18 11.86 -4.35
N PRO A 229 -24.84 11.90 -3.18
CA PRO A 229 -24.41 11.15 -2.03
C PRO A 229 -24.37 9.66 -2.37
N THR A 230 -23.21 9.04 -2.18
CA THR A 230 -23.06 7.58 -2.31
C THR A 230 -23.95 6.89 -1.28
N TRP A 231 -24.20 5.60 -1.48
CA TRP A 231 -25.00 4.83 -0.52
C TRP A 231 -24.40 4.87 0.90
N ALA A 232 -23.08 4.93 1.03
CA ALA A 232 -22.38 5.09 2.30
C ALA A 232 -22.67 6.44 2.96
N GLU A 233 -22.68 7.52 2.21
CA GLU A 233 -23.02 8.85 2.69
C GLU A 233 -24.44 8.88 3.20
N ARG A 234 -25.39 8.28 2.47
CA ARG A 234 -26.78 8.15 2.93
C ARG A 234 -26.93 7.33 4.21
N ILE A 235 -26.13 6.27 4.37
CA ILE A 235 -26.13 5.48 5.63
C ILE A 235 -25.58 6.31 6.77
N VAL A 236 -24.49 7.03 6.57
CA VAL A 236 -23.89 7.86 7.63
C VAL A 236 -24.80 9.05 8.00
N GLU A 237 -25.65 9.51 7.09
CA GLU A 237 -26.69 10.51 7.33
C GLU A 237 -28.02 9.93 7.80
N HIS A 238 -28.09 8.61 7.96
CA HIS A 238 -29.33 7.94 8.34
C HIS A 238 -29.88 8.50 9.66
N PRO A 239 -31.21 8.76 9.77
CA PRO A 239 -31.80 9.35 10.98
C PRO A 239 -31.47 8.59 12.27
N ALA A 240 -31.31 7.27 12.21
CA ALA A 240 -30.92 6.45 13.36
C ALA A 240 -29.51 6.76 13.88
N LEU A 241 -28.55 7.07 13.01
CA LEU A 241 -27.20 7.49 13.45
C LEU A 241 -27.21 8.91 14.03
N ARG A 242 -28.12 9.79 13.56
CA ARG A 242 -28.32 11.10 14.19
C ARG A 242 -28.78 11.00 15.64
N ARG A 243 -29.56 9.99 16.01
CA ARG A 243 -30.00 9.76 17.39
C ARG A 243 -28.85 9.43 18.36
N VAL A 244 -27.73 8.91 17.86
CA VAL A 244 -26.53 8.57 18.64
C VAL A 244 -25.40 9.58 18.46
N SER A 245 -25.65 10.71 17.77
CA SER A 245 -24.64 11.72 17.42
C SER A 245 -24.03 12.43 18.64
N ASN A 246 -24.73 12.46 19.76
CA ASN A 246 -24.22 12.98 21.04
C ASN A 246 -23.17 12.07 21.67
N ARG A 247 -23.17 10.77 21.33
CA ARG A 247 -22.22 9.74 21.82
C ARG A 247 -21.12 9.42 20.83
N MET A 248 -21.21 9.93 19.59
CA MET A 248 -20.32 9.58 18.48
C MET A 248 -19.83 10.84 17.76
N HIS A 249 -18.51 10.98 17.62
CA HIS A 249 -17.89 11.98 16.75
C HIS A 249 -17.69 11.40 15.37
N ARG A 250 -18.21 12.04 14.33
CA ARG A 250 -17.94 11.67 12.95
C ARG A 250 -16.71 12.45 12.47
N ALA A 251 -15.67 11.73 12.06
CA ALA A 251 -14.48 12.32 11.47
C ALA A 251 -14.34 11.89 10.00
N VAL A 252 -13.95 12.84 9.15
CA VAL A 252 -13.66 12.54 7.75
C VAL A 252 -12.34 11.75 7.64
N PHE A 253 -12.43 10.59 7.01
CA PHE A 253 -11.28 9.73 6.75
C PHE A 253 -11.29 9.29 5.29
N PRO A 254 -10.55 9.99 4.40
CA PRO A 254 -10.59 9.75 2.97
C PRO A 254 -10.15 8.32 2.58
N THR A 255 -10.86 7.70 1.66
CA THR A 255 -10.59 6.34 1.16
C THR A 255 -9.16 6.17 0.64
N ARG A 256 -8.54 7.22 0.07
CA ARG A 256 -7.13 7.22 -0.36
C ARG A 256 -6.11 6.99 0.76
N LEU A 257 -6.52 7.08 2.04
CA LEU A 257 -5.66 6.84 3.22
C LEU A 257 -5.80 5.42 3.78
N LEU A 258 -6.69 4.61 3.20
CA LEU A 258 -7.16 3.37 3.81
C LEU A 258 -6.34 2.15 3.39
N TYR A 259 -6.01 2.03 2.10
CA TYR A 259 -5.56 0.76 1.54
C TYR A 259 -4.05 0.63 1.34
N CYS A 260 -3.32 1.74 1.31
CA CYS A 260 -1.90 1.71 0.98
C CYS A 260 -1.02 1.85 2.21
N GLY A 261 0.08 1.10 2.20
CA GLY A 261 1.23 1.33 3.06
C GLY A 261 2.15 2.46 2.53
N GLY A 262 3.42 2.40 2.92
CA GLY A 262 4.42 3.33 2.44
C GLY A 262 4.15 4.78 2.88
N PRO A 263 4.45 5.76 2.01
CA PRO A 263 4.35 7.19 2.34
C PRO A 263 2.92 7.66 2.64
N VAL A 264 1.89 6.90 2.25
CA VAL A 264 0.49 7.18 2.56
C VAL A 264 0.26 7.19 4.07
N LEU A 265 1.00 6.37 4.82
CA LEU A 265 0.90 6.29 6.28
C LEU A 265 1.15 7.62 6.97
N ILE A 266 1.96 8.53 6.41
CA ILE A 266 2.19 9.87 6.95
C ILE A 266 0.87 10.64 7.02
N HIS A 267 0.07 10.57 5.97
CA HIS A 267 -1.24 11.23 5.89
C HIS A 267 -2.29 10.49 6.73
N THR A 268 -2.24 9.15 6.72
CA THR A 268 -3.12 8.29 7.50
C THR A 268 -3.05 8.61 8.98
N VAL A 269 -1.84 8.62 9.56
CA VAL A 269 -1.68 8.89 11.01
C VAL A 269 -1.97 10.34 11.38
N ALA A 270 -1.71 11.29 10.48
CA ALA A 270 -2.09 12.68 10.69
C ALA A 270 -3.64 12.86 10.75
N ALA A 271 -4.37 12.20 9.83
CA ALA A 271 -5.82 12.20 9.84
C ALA A 271 -6.40 11.53 11.10
N LEU A 272 -5.84 10.40 11.52
CA LEU A 272 -6.22 9.71 12.75
C LEU A 272 -5.97 10.58 14.00
N ALA A 273 -4.79 11.19 14.10
CA ALA A 273 -4.45 12.08 15.22
C ALA A 273 -5.41 13.25 15.29
N LYS A 274 -5.71 13.89 14.14
CA LYS A 274 -6.70 14.97 14.08
C LYS A 274 -8.09 14.50 14.52
N ALA A 275 -8.57 13.38 14.01
CA ALA A 275 -9.87 12.82 14.39
C ALA A 275 -9.97 12.56 15.89
N ARG A 276 -8.88 12.06 16.51
CA ARG A 276 -8.82 11.87 17.96
C ARG A 276 -8.88 13.19 18.73
N GLU A 277 -8.11 14.20 18.33
CA GLU A 277 -8.12 15.51 18.99
C GLU A 277 -9.48 16.19 18.89
N ASP A 278 -10.13 16.13 17.72
CA ASP A 278 -11.45 16.68 17.50
C ASP A 278 -12.50 15.99 18.41
N ALA A 279 -12.41 14.66 18.55
CA ALA A 279 -13.28 13.88 19.41
C ALA A 279 -13.05 14.19 20.90
N LEU A 280 -11.79 14.29 21.34
CA LEU A 280 -11.48 14.66 22.72
C LEU A 280 -12.05 16.03 23.08
N ARG A 281 -11.99 17.01 22.17
CA ARG A 281 -12.62 18.34 22.36
C ARG A 281 -14.14 18.26 22.45
N LYS A 282 -14.77 17.35 21.71
CA LYS A 282 -16.21 17.17 21.74
C LYS A 282 -16.71 16.55 23.05
N PHE A 283 -15.91 15.68 23.67
CA PHE A 283 -16.31 14.92 24.87
C PHE A 283 -15.70 15.47 26.15
N ALA A 284 -14.91 16.57 26.10
CA ALA A 284 -14.42 17.31 27.25
C ALA A 284 -15.51 18.24 27.81
#